data_fd7ef4cc2ffccb7cb7d1705f8dff8473
#
_entry.id   fd7ef4cc2ffccb7cb7d1705f8dff8473
#
_cell.length_a   1.000
_cell.length_b   1.000
_cell.length_c   1.000
_cell.angle_alpha   90.00
_cell.angle_beta   90.00
_cell.angle_gamma   90.00
#
_symmetry.space_group_name_H-M   'P 1'
#
loop_
_entity.id
_entity.type
_entity.pdbx_description
1 polymer ?
#
loop_
_entity_poly.entity_id
_entity_poly.type
_entity_poly.pdbx_seq_one_letter_code
_entity_poly.pdbx_strand_id
1 'polypeptide(L)'
;MRDVLQGKWKEEIPGTGTFIWIDVRDLALAHVKAIEIAEAAGKRFFITEGYFSNKEICEIIRKNFPEDGGELPGKEVKGGGYPEGGIYKFDNARTRSVLGLEFRGLEESIVDLVKSLKEVGV
;
A
#
# COMPACT_ATOMS: atom_id res chain seq x y z
N MET A 1 -3.12 8.54 4.08
CA MET A 1 -3.20 9.12 2.72
C MET A 1 -3.75 10.54 2.70
N ARG A 2 -4.95 10.77 3.22
CA ARG A 2 -5.54 12.12 3.31
C ARG A 2 -4.58 13.16 3.92
N ASP A 3 -3.95 12.83 5.02
CA ASP A 3 -3.03 13.74 5.72
C ASP A 3 -1.81 14.15 4.88
N VAL A 4 -1.33 13.26 4.02
CA VAL A 4 -0.25 13.57 3.06
C VAL A 4 -0.71 14.65 2.10
N LEU A 5 -1.88 14.46 1.47
CA LEU A 5 -2.44 15.38 0.48
C LEU A 5 -2.83 16.73 1.10
N GLN A 6 -3.08 16.78 2.40
CA GLN A 6 -3.37 18.01 3.16
C GLN A 6 -2.12 18.69 3.73
N GLY A 7 -0.93 18.25 3.35
CA GLY A 7 0.33 18.86 3.75
C GLY A 7 0.76 18.61 5.19
N LYS A 8 0.11 17.72 5.92
CA LYS A 8 0.45 17.45 7.33
C LYS A 8 1.82 16.77 7.51
N TRP A 9 2.36 16.19 6.44
CA TRP A 9 3.67 15.51 6.48
C TRP A 9 4.81 16.36 5.91
N LYS A 10 4.57 17.64 5.63
CA LYS A 10 5.58 18.55 5.04
C LYS A 10 6.89 18.61 5.82
N GLU A 11 6.77 18.74 7.13
CA GLU A 11 7.91 18.93 8.03
C GLU A 11 8.48 17.62 8.55
N GLU A 12 7.64 16.59 8.67
CA GLU A 12 8.01 15.30 9.21
C GLU A 12 7.17 14.19 8.58
N ILE A 13 7.80 13.12 8.14
CA ILE A 13 7.13 11.92 7.68
C ILE A 13 6.95 10.98 8.89
N PRO A 14 5.71 10.64 9.29
CA PRO A 14 5.50 9.76 10.42
C PRO A 14 6.13 8.38 10.21
N GLY A 15 6.55 7.75 11.28
CA GLY A 15 7.04 6.37 11.25
C GLY A 15 5.99 5.42 10.67
N THR A 16 6.44 4.47 9.87
CA THR A 16 5.57 3.43 9.33
C THR A 16 5.28 2.40 10.42
N GLY A 17 4.01 2.25 10.81
CA GLY A 17 3.62 1.32 11.87
C GLY A 17 3.51 -0.12 11.41
N THR A 18 3.02 -0.33 10.20
CA THR A 18 2.88 -1.65 9.56
C THR A 18 3.48 -1.59 8.17
N PHE A 19 4.28 -2.57 7.81
CA PHE A 19 5.08 -2.53 6.57
C PHE A 19 4.52 -3.40 5.44
N ILE A 20 3.44 -4.13 5.67
CA ILE A 20 2.78 -4.97 4.66
C ILE A 20 1.44 -4.36 4.26
N TRP A 21 1.00 -4.63 3.04
CA TRP A 21 -0.20 -4.04 2.48
C TRP A 21 -0.86 -4.94 1.44
N ILE A 22 -2.09 -4.61 1.12
CA ILE A 22 -2.86 -5.20 0.00
C ILE A 22 -3.82 -4.14 -0.55
N ASP A 23 -4.05 -4.15 -1.85
CA ASP A 23 -5.11 -3.36 -2.46
C ASP A 23 -6.48 -3.94 -2.08
N VAL A 24 -7.42 -3.08 -1.72
CA VAL A 24 -8.74 -3.51 -1.26
C VAL A 24 -9.51 -4.31 -2.32
N ARG A 25 -9.29 -4.03 -3.60
CA ARG A 25 -9.91 -4.77 -4.72
C ARG A 25 -9.40 -6.20 -4.79
N ASP A 26 -8.11 -6.38 -4.56
CA ASP A 26 -7.47 -7.71 -4.52
C ASP A 26 -7.89 -8.48 -3.27
N LEU A 27 -8.03 -7.81 -2.15
CA LEU A 27 -8.55 -8.41 -0.92
C LEU A 27 -10.00 -8.88 -1.11
N ALA A 28 -10.84 -8.07 -1.74
CA ALA A 28 -12.22 -8.45 -2.06
C ALA A 28 -12.28 -9.68 -2.97
N LEU A 29 -11.45 -9.70 -4.02
CA LEU A 29 -11.36 -10.85 -4.93
C LEU A 29 -10.87 -12.11 -4.22
N ALA A 30 -9.91 -11.98 -3.29
CA ALA A 30 -9.42 -13.10 -2.50
C ALA A 30 -10.55 -13.75 -1.68
N HIS A 31 -11.44 -12.96 -1.09
CA HIS A 31 -12.60 -13.48 -0.37
C HIS A 31 -13.54 -14.29 -1.29
N VAL A 32 -13.83 -13.77 -2.48
CA VAL A 32 -14.65 -14.46 -3.48
C VAL A 32 -13.99 -15.78 -3.90
N LYS A 33 -12.71 -15.75 -4.24
CA LYS A 33 -11.96 -16.94 -4.64
C LYS A 33 -11.88 -18.00 -3.53
N ALA A 34 -11.75 -17.58 -2.29
CA ALA A 34 -11.72 -18.51 -1.15
C ALA A 34 -13.05 -19.29 -0.99
N ILE A 35 -14.16 -18.71 -1.44
CA ILE A 35 -15.48 -19.38 -1.44
C ILE A 35 -15.64 -20.28 -2.68
N GLU A 36 -15.20 -19.82 -3.86
CA GLU A 36 -15.36 -20.53 -5.12
C GLU A 36 -14.46 -21.74 -5.26
N ILE A 37 -13.24 -21.69 -4.71
CA ILE A 37 -12.21 -22.72 -4.90
C ILE A 37 -12.32 -23.78 -3.82
N ALA A 38 -12.67 -25.00 -4.18
CA ALA A 38 -12.85 -26.11 -3.24
C ALA A 38 -11.60 -26.41 -2.40
N GLU A 39 -10.40 -26.28 -3.00
CA GLU A 39 -9.12 -26.49 -2.31
C GLU A 39 -8.85 -25.48 -1.19
N ALA A 40 -9.56 -24.34 -1.19
CA ALA A 40 -9.41 -23.31 -0.16
C ALA A 40 -10.08 -23.70 1.17
N ALA A 41 -10.98 -24.68 1.15
CA ALA A 41 -11.74 -25.07 2.34
C ALA A 41 -10.82 -25.50 3.49
N GLY A 42 -11.07 -24.97 4.68
CA GLY A 42 -10.32 -25.30 5.89
C GLY A 42 -8.90 -24.74 5.95
N LYS A 43 -8.51 -23.87 5.01
CA LYS A 43 -7.17 -23.27 4.95
C LYS A 43 -7.17 -21.82 5.35
N ARG A 44 -6.04 -21.38 5.89
CA ARG A 44 -5.76 -19.96 6.15
C ARG A 44 -4.92 -19.39 5.00
N PHE A 45 -5.23 -18.15 4.63
CA PHE A 45 -4.51 -17.42 3.60
C PHE A 45 -4.00 -16.11 4.16
N PHE A 46 -2.73 -15.81 3.89
CA PHE A 46 -2.15 -14.52 4.21
C PHE A 46 -2.21 -13.63 2.96
N ILE A 47 -3.11 -12.65 2.98
CA ILE A 47 -3.39 -11.80 1.82
C ILE A 47 -2.57 -10.52 1.93
N THR A 48 -1.40 -10.52 1.34
CA THR A 48 -0.54 -9.34 1.24
C THR A 48 0.20 -9.36 -0.09
N GLU A 49 0.41 -8.18 -0.69
CA GLU A 49 1.21 -8.06 -1.91
C GLU A 49 2.69 -7.93 -1.58
N GLY A 50 3.05 -7.12 -0.59
CA GLY A 50 4.43 -6.86 -0.27
C GLY A 50 4.59 -5.80 0.80
N TYR A 51 5.72 -5.11 0.74
CA TYR A 51 6.11 -4.09 1.72
C TYR A 51 5.84 -2.69 1.21
N PHE A 52 5.64 -1.76 2.13
CA PHE A 52 5.60 -0.33 1.87
C PHE A 52 6.18 0.45 3.04
N SER A 53 6.51 1.71 2.80
CA SER A 53 6.84 2.69 3.83
C SER A 53 6.14 4.03 3.52
N ASN A 54 5.93 4.85 4.55
CA ASN A 54 5.34 6.17 4.37
C ASN A 54 6.19 7.05 3.43
N LYS A 55 7.51 6.87 3.45
CA LYS A 55 8.41 7.58 2.55
C LYS A 55 8.18 7.20 1.09
N GLU A 56 8.03 5.91 0.78
CA GLU A 56 7.73 5.44 -0.58
C GLU A 56 6.40 5.98 -1.09
N ILE A 57 5.38 6.07 -0.22
CA ILE A 57 4.09 6.70 -0.58
C ILE A 57 4.30 8.13 -1.03
N CYS A 58 5.07 8.92 -0.29
CA CYS A 58 5.37 10.31 -0.68
C CYS A 58 6.11 10.39 -2.02
N GLU A 59 7.05 9.48 -2.27
CA GLU A 59 7.79 9.41 -3.53
C GLU A 59 6.89 9.07 -4.71
N ILE A 60 5.99 8.11 -4.55
CA ILE A 60 5.00 7.72 -5.59
C ILE A 60 4.07 8.89 -5.92
N ILE A 61 3.56 9.58 -4.90
CA ILE A 61 2.68 10.74 -5.11
C ILE A 61 3.43 11.86 -5.83
N ARG A 62 4.64 12.17 -5.41
CA ARG A 62 5.48 13.21 -6.05
C ARG A 62 5.73 12.91 -7.53
N LYS A 63 5.99 11.65 -7.86
CA LYS A 63 6.25 11.20 -9.23
C LYS A 63 5.01 11.33 -10.12
N ASN A 64 3.85 10.94 -9.62
CA ASN A 64 2.62 10.82 -10.42
C ASN A 64 1.71 12.06 -10.35
N PHE A 65 1.88 12.90 -9.33
CA PHE A 65 1.08 14.10 -9.10
C PHE A 65 1.98 15.29 -8.77
N PRO A 66 2.78 15.77 -9.75
CA PRO A 66 3.70 16.89 -9.52
C PRO A 66 3.00 18.19 -9.09
N GLU A 67 1.72 18.36 -9.42
CA GLU A 67 0.89 19.47 -8.98
C GLU A 67 0.70 19.52 -7.46
N ASP A 68 0.76 18.38 -6.79
CA ASP A 68 0.63 18.28 -5.34
C ASP A 68 1.99 18.46 -4.61
N GLY A 69 3.05 18.68 -5.34
CA GLY A 69 4.42 18.78 -4.80
C GLY A 69 4.60 19.81 -3.69
N GLY A 70 3.78 20.87 -3.69
CA GLY A 70 3.78 21.89 -2.63
C GLY A 70 3.27 21.39 -1.28
N GLU A 71 2.48 20.34 -1.24
CA GLU A 71 1.93 19.74 -0.03
C GLU A 71 2.72 18.51 0.47
N LEU A 72 3.65 18.02 -0.35
CA LEU A 72 4.48 16.87 0.01
C LEU A 72 5.73 17.29 0.79
N PRO A 73 6.26 16.40 1.65
CA PRO A 73 7.56 16.65 2.29
C PRO A 73 8.66 16.77 1.23
N GLY A 74 9.61 17.65 1.45
CA GLY A 74 10.78 17.79 0.60
C GLY A 74 11.60 16.48 0.56
N LYS A 75 12.46 16.34 -0.45
CA LYS A 75 13.33 15.16 -0.58
C LYS A 75 14.31 15.01 0.58
N GLU A 76 14.64 16.12 1.25
CA GLU A 76 15.52 16.20 2.40
C GLU A 76 14.83 15.80 3.72
N VAL A 77 13.51 15.72 3.76
CA VAL A 77 12.77 15.34 4.97
C VAL A 77 12.99 13.87 5.25
N LYS A 78 13.53 13.63 6.45
CA LYS A 78 13.86 12.28 6.95
C LYS A 78 12.64 11.63 7.61
N GLY A 79 12.72 10.31 7.77
CA GLY A 79 11.71 9.53 8.46
C GLY A 79 10.79 8.75 7.50
N GLY A 80 9.90 7.98 8.08
CA GLY A 80 8.89 7.20 7.35
C GLY A 80 9.41 6.03 6.54
N GLY A 81 10.71 5.77 6.54
CA GLY A 81 11.33 4.67 5.81
C GLY A 81 11.34 3.35 6.59
N TYR A 82 12.06 2.37 6.04
CA TYR A 82 12.29 1.10 6.71
C TYR A 82 13.32 1.25 7.83
N PRO A 83 13.20 0.48 8.95
CA PRO A 83 14.22 0.47 10.00
C PRO A 83 15.50 -0.17 9.50
N GLU A 84 16.66 0.32 10.03
CA GLU A 84 17.99 -0.17 9.63
C GLU A 84 18.19 -1.67 9.87
N GLY A 85 17.58 -2.23 10.90
CA GLY A 85 17.64 -3.66 11.24
C GLY A 85 16.75 -4.55 10.36
N GLY A 86 16.06 -3.97 9.41
CA GLY A 86 15.06 -4.68 8.59
C GLY A 86 13.73 -4.90 9.30
N ILE A 87 12.84 -5.58 8.62
CA ILE A 87 11.47 -5.85 9.11
C ILE A 87 11.16 -7.34 9.02
N TYR A 88 10.05 -7.74 9.62
CA TYR A 88 9.55 -9.10 9.56
C TYR A 88 9.36 -9.56 8.11
N LYS A 89 9.46 -10.86 7.91
CA LYS A 89 9.15 -11.52 6.63
C LYS A 89 7.74 -12.05 6.63
N PHE A 90 7.17 -12.22 5.44
CA PHE A 90 5.87 -12.85 5.26
C PHE A 90 5.97 -13.94 4.19
N ASP A 91 5.02 -14.86 4.21
CA ASP A 91 4.86 -15.88 3.19
C ASP A 91 3.41 -15.88 2.69
N ASN A 92 3.21 -15.51 1.43
CA ASN A 92 1.92 -15.51 0.76
C ASN A 92 1.83 -16.58 -0.35
N ALA A 93 2.76 -17.54 -0.37
CA ALA A 93 2.84 -18.55 -1.42
C ALA A 93 1.55 -19.35 -1.57
N ARG A 94 0.92 -19.76 -0.46
CA ARG A 94 -0.36 -20.47 -0.48
C ARG A 94 -1.47 -19.62 -1.10
N THR A 95 -1.54 -18.35 -0.80
CA THR A 95 -2.51 -17.42 -1.39
C THR A 95 -2.37 -17.39 -2.90
N ARG A 96 -1.16 -17.20 -3.40
CA ARG A 96 -0.90 -17.15 -4.83
C ARG A 96 -1.18 -18.48 -5.53
N SER A 97 -0.74 -19.59 -4.96
CA SER A 97 -0.87 -20.92 -5.59
C SER A 97 -2.29 -21.47 -5.53
N VAL A 98 -2.99 -21.38 -4.40
CA VAL A 98 -4.33 -21.95 -4.23
C VAL A 98 -5.42 -21.02 -4.78
N LEU A 99 -5.36 -19.73 -4.47
CA LEU A 99 -6.36 -18.77 -4.96
C LEU A 99 -6.06 -18.28 -6.39
N GLY A 100 -4.85 -18.52 -6.91
CA GLY A 100 -4.47 -18.14 -8.26
C GLY A 100 -4.48 -16.63 -8.51
N LEU A 101 -4.17 -15.84 -7.49
CA LEU A 101 -4.26 -14.38 -7.55
C LEU A 101 -2.91 -13.74 -7.88
N GLU A 102 -2.96 -12.75 -8.75
CA GLU A 102 -1.93 -11.74 -8.95
C GLU A 102 -2.43 -10.41 -8.38
N PHE A 103 -1.55 -9.71 -7.66
CA PHE A 103 -1.94 -8.49 -6.96
C PHE A 103 -1.42 -7.25 -7.67
N ARG A 104 -2.19 -6.15 -7.56
CA ARG A 104 -1.78 -4.83 -8.02
C ARG A 104 -0.55 -4.37 -7.25
N GLY A 105 0.37 -3.71 -7.96
CA GLY A 105 1.57 -3.13 -7.35
C GLY A 105 1.26 -1.88 -6.54
N LEU A 106 2.21 -1.48 -5.69
CA LEU A 106 2.05 -0.35 -4.77
C LEU A 106 1.79 0.96 -5.52
N GLU A 107 2.53 1.24 -6.58
CA GLU A 107 2.37 2.48 -7.35
C GLU A 107 0.95 2.61 -7.93
N GLU A 108 0.44 1.56 -8.57
CA GLU A 108 -0.92 1.53 -9.11
C GLU A 108 -1.96 1.78 -8.02
N SER A 109 -1.84 1.08 -6.89
CA SER A 109 -2.77 1.20 -5.77
C SER A 109 -2.78 2.62 -5.18
N ILE A 110 -1.60 3.22 -4.98
CA ILE A 110 -1.49 4.59 -4.46
C ILE A 110 -2.03 5.62 -5.45
N VAL A 111 -1.71 5.48 -6.73
CA VAL A 111 -2.20 6.39 -7.78
C VAL A 111 -3.73 6.37 -7.83
N ASP A 112 -4.34 5.19 -7.85
CA ASP A 112 -5.79 5.05 -7.89
C ASP A 112 -6.46 5.60 -6.62
N LEU A 113 -5.83 5.37 -5.46
CA LEU A 113 -6.32 5.92 -4.19
C LEU A 113 -6.29 7.45 -4.20
N VAL A 114 -5.21 8.07 -4.66
CA VAL A 114 -5.11 9.55 -4.75
C VAL A 114 -6.17 10.11 -5.69
N LYS A 115 -6.37 9.50 -6.86
CA LYS A 115 -7.44 9.90 -7.79
C LYS A 115 -8.80 9.84 -7.13
N SER A 116 -9.12 8.74 -6.48
CA SER A 116 -10.38 8.57 -5.76
C SER A 116 -10.58 9.62 -4.66
N LEU A 117 -9.54 9.93 -3.90
CA LEU A 117 -9.61 10.98 -2.87
C LEU A 117 -9.87 12.36 -3.49
N LYS A 118 -9.25 12.68 -4.61
CA LYS A 118 -9.48 13.95 -5.33
C LYS A 118 -10.91 14.04 -5.85
N GLU A 119 -11.49 12.95 -6.35
CA GLU A 119 -12.89 12.89 -6.81
C GLU A 119 -13.89 13.18 -5.69
N VAL A 120 -13.61 12.76 -4.46
CA VAL A 120 -14.47 13.03 -3.30
C VAL A 120 -14.12 14.34 -2.56
N GLY A 121 -13.23 15.16 -3.12
CA GLY A 121 -12.94 16.50 -2.63
C GLY A 121 -11.93 16.57 -1.47
N VAL A 122 -10.99 15.67 -1.46
CA VAL A 122 -9.89 15.71 -0.47
C VAL A 122 -8.66 16.41 -1.02
#